data_955e1202de07ad6e75134ca75d7f6cd2
#
_entry.id   955e1202de07ad6e75134ca75d7f6cd2
#
_cell.length_a   1.000
_cell.length_b   1.000
_cell.length_c   1.000
_cell.angle_alpha   90.00
_cell.angle_beta   90.00
_cell.angle_gamma   90.00
#
_symmetry.space_group_name_H-M   'P 1'
#
loop_
_entity.id
_entity.type
_entity.pdbx_description
1 polymer ?
#
loop_
_entity_poly.entity_id
_entity_poly.type
_entity_poly.pdbx_seq_one_letter_code
_entity_poly.pdbx_strand_id
1 'polypeptide(L)'
;MSAAAPRTPDGRRPRRERNARVGLVLAGVVCAMVALAFAAVPLYRLFCQVTGYGGTPQLAERAPDAAGQRVITVRFDATVHPGLPWHFRPEQSEITLKVGEPALVFYLARNDAAFATAGQATFNVTPLKAGQYFNKVACFCFQSQTLEPGQEIPMGVSFFVDPAIVDDPNLDDV
;
A
#
# COMPACT_ATOMS: atom_id res chain seq x y z
N MET A 1 9.74 29.16 82.53
CA MET A 1 10.05 27.88 81.89
C MET A 1 8.95 27.66 80.83
N SER A 2 9.25 27.98 79.58
CA SER A 2 8.25 27.90 78.44
C SER A 2 8.54 26.63 77.68
N ALA A 3 7.61 25.67 77.73
CA ALA A 3 7.73 24.40 77.05
C ALA A 3 7.39 24.58 75.55
N ALA A 4 8.32 24.24 74.65
CA ALA A 4 8.17 24.24 73.25
C ALA A 4 7.29 23.03 72.78
N ALA A 5 6.20 23.27 72.03
CA ALA A 5 5.33 22.25 71.52
C ALA A 5 6.05 21.42 70.41
N PRO A 6 5.85 20.10 70.35
CA PRO A 6 6.44 19.27 69.29
C PRO A 6 5.83 19.57 67.96
N ARG A 7 6.68 19.81 66.91
CA ARG A 7 6.29 19.95 65.52
C ARG A 7 5.88 18.61 65.01
N THR A 8 4.61 18.49 64.56
CA THR A 8 4.09 17.33 63.82
C THR A 8 4.79 17.18 62.49
N PRO A 9 5.22 15.97 62.06
CA PRO A 9 5.85 15.77 60.79
C PRO A 9 4.85 15.97 59.65
N ASP A 10 5.30 16.74 58.67
CA ASP A 10 4.56 17.19 57.51
C ASP A 10 4.03 16.01 56.67
N GLY A 11 2.71 15.76 56.71
CA GLY A 11 2.02 14.72 55.95
C GLY A 11 1.93 14.94 54.42
N ARG A 12 2.75 15.84 53.86
CA ARG A 12 2.70 16.21 52.44
C ARG A 12 3.53 15.29 51.50
N ARG A 13 4.50 14.56 52.06
CA ARG A 13 5.38 13.69 51.27
C ARG A 13 4.66 12.53 50.58
N PRO A 14 3.77 11.75 51.21
CA PRO A 14 3.13 10.61 50.55
C PRO A 14 2.15 10.99 49.43
N ARG A 15 1.54 12.17 49.50
CA ARG A 15 0.64 12.67 48.43
C ARG A 15 1.39 13.08 47.18
N ARG A 16 2.55 13.69 47.30
CA ARG A 16 3.36 14.14 46.15
C ARG A 16 3.94 12.95 45.38
N GLU A 17 4.39 11.91 46.06
CA GLU A 17 4.87 10.69 45.44
C GLU A 17 3.76 9.91 44.70
N ARG A 18 2.57 9.83 45.28
CA ARG A 18 1.42 9.23 44.67
C ARG A 18 0.98 9.99 43.41
N ASN A 19 0.95 11.30 43.46
CA ASN A 19 0.60 12.13 42.29
C ASN A 19 1.66 12.03 41.19
N ALA A 20 2.96 11.95 41.56
CA ALA A 20 4.03 11.73 40.58
C ALA A 20 3.91 10.37 39.87
N ARG A 21 3.59 9.29 40.63
CA ARG A 21 3.34 7.97 40.04
C ARG A 21 2.13 7.97 39.08
N VAL A 22 1.03 8.59 39.51
CA VAL A 22 -0.16 8.72 38.65
C VAL A 22 0.17 9.54 37.39
N GLY A 23 0.91 10.65 37.52
CA GLY A 23 1.36 11.46 36.40
C GLY A 23 2.23 10.67 35.41
N LEU A 24 3.16 9.86 35.94
CA LEU A 24 4.03 9.01 35.14
C LEU A 24 3.26 7.89 34.39
N VAL A 25 2.29 7.28 35.05
CA VAL A 25 1.42 6.28 34.43
C VAL A 25 0.58 6.91 33.32
N LEU A 26 -0.03 8.06 33.56
CA LEU A 26 -0.81 8.78 32.54
C LEU A 26 0.07 9.20 31.35
N ALA A 27 1.26 9.72 31.60
CA ALA A 27 2.20 10.03 30.54
C ALA A 27 2.59 8.78 29.74
N GLY A 28 2.84 7.66 30.41
CA GLY A 28 3.11 6.37 29.77
C GLY A 28 1.96 5.89 28.89
N VAL A 29 0.72 6.02 29.36
CA VAL A 29 -0.47 5.67 28.57
C VAL A 29 -0.58 6.55 27.32
N VAL A 30 -0.39 7.87 27.45
CA VAL A 30 -0.44 8.78 26.29
C VAL A 30 0.66 8.45 25.29
N CYS A 31 1.90 8.21 25.75
CA CYS A 31 2.99 7.80 24.87
C CYS A 31 2.69 6.47 24.17
N ALA A 32 2.12 5.49 24.86
CA ALA A 32 1.73 4.21 24.27
C ALA A 32 0.63 4.38 23.22
N MET A 33 -0.37 5.22 23.47
CA MET A 33 -1.42 5.51 22.49
C MET A 33 -0.87 6.19 21.23
N VAL A 34 0.03 7.16 21.38
CA VAL A 34 0.70 7.82 20.27
C VAL A 34 1.55 6.82 19.48
N ALA A 35 2.34 6.00 20.16
CA ALA A 35 3.14 4.97 19.51
C ALA A 35 2.26 3.97 18.74
N LEU A 36 1.13 3.55 19.30
CA LEU A 36 0.17 2.66 18.65
C LEU A 36 -0.46 3.31 17.40
N ALA A 37 -0.80 4.59 17.48
CA ALA A 37 -1.32 5.33 16.32
C ALA A 37 -0.33 5.37 15.16
N PHE A 38 0.96 5.62 15.43
CA PHE A 38 2.00 5.58 14.41
C PHE A 38 2.28 4.16 13.90
N ALA A 39 2.17 3.14 14.75
CA ALA A 39 2.36 1.74 14.36
C ALA A 39 1.19 1.21 13.52
N ALA A 40 -0.02 1.75 13.65
CA ALA A 40 -1.19 1.29 12.92
C ALA A 40 -1.03 1.39 11.40
N VAL A 41 -0.40 2.45 10.89
CA VAL A 41 -0.21 2.67 9.44
C VAL A 41 0.67 1.58 8.79
N PRO A 42 1.90 1.29 9.30
CA PRO A 42 2.72 0.23 8.70
C PRO A 42 2.09 -1.16 8.88
N LEU A 43 1.43 -1.44 10.00
CA LEU A 43 0.73 -2.69 10.21
C LEU A 43 -0.43 -2.87 9.23
N TYR A 44 -1.22 -1.84 8.99
CA TYR A 44 -2.30 -1.88 8.00
C TYR A 44 -1.77 -2.09 6.57
N ARG A 45 -0.68 -1.43 6.20
CA ARG A 45 -0.04 -1.65 4.90
C ARG A 45 0.43 -3.09 4.73
N LEU A 46 1.08 -3.65 5.75
CA LEU A 46 1.51 -5.05 5.75
C LEU A 46 0.31 -6.00 5.61
N PHE A 47 -0.77 -5.74 6.35
CA PHE A 47 -2.02 -6.49 6.24
C PHE A 47 -2.57 -6.46 4.80
N CYS A 48 -2.67 -5.29 4.16
CA CYS A 48 -3.14 -5.17 2.78
C CYS A 48 -2.22 -5.91 1.79
N GLN A 49 -0.90 -5.84 1.98
CA GLN A 49 0.06 -6.54 1.12
C GLN A 49 -0.05 -8.06 1.23
N VAL A 50 -0.27 -8.59 2.44
CA VAL A 50 -0.35 -10.06 2.65
C VAL A 50 -1.72 -10.62 2.23
N THR A 51 -2.79 -9.86 2.43
CA THR A 51 -4.15 -10.34 2.17
C THR A 51 -4.72 -9.92 0.82
N GLY A 52 -4.06 -8.99 0.10
CA GLY A 52 -4.63 -8.37 -1.10
C GLY A 52 -5.82 -7.45 -0.83
N TYR A 53 -6.11 -7.16 0.45
CA TYR A 53 -7.24 -6.33 0.83
C TYR A 53 -7.14 -4.93 0.23
N GLY A 54 -8.30 -4.36 -0.16
CA GLY A 54 -8.35 -3.03 -0.75
C GLY A 54 -7.80 -2.94 -2.18
N GLY A 55 -7.77 -4.06 -2.93
CA GLY A 55 -7.29 -4.08 -4.32
C GLY A 55 -5.76 -4.08 -4.45
N THR A 56 -5.04 -4.37 -3.36
CA THR A 56 -3.58 -4.49 -3.38
C THR A 56 -3.19 -5.82 -4.02
N PRO A 57 -2.55 -5.85 -5.22
CA PRO A 57 -2.12 -7.10 -5.82
C PRO A 57 -1.03 -7.78 -5.02
N GLN A 58 -1.00 -9.11 -5.12
CA GLN A 58 0.04 -9.94 -4.53
C GLN A 58 1.33 -9.85 -5.36
N LEU A 59 2.46 -10.12 -4.72
CA LEU A 59 3.75 -10.27 -5.39
C LEU A 59 4.05 -11.77 -5.49
N ALA A 60 4.32 -12.24 -6.69
CA ALA A 60 4.73 -13.61 -6.94
C ALA A 60 6.07 -13.63 -7.68
N GLU A 61 6.93 -14.58 -7.34
CA GLU A 61 8.20 -14.74 -8.03
C GLU A 61 8.02 -15.38 -9.41
N ARG A 62 6.97 -16.20 -9.57
CA ARG A 62 6.70 -16.94 -10.80
C ARG A 62 5.21 -17.26 -10.93
N ALA A 63 4.72 -17.32 -12.16
CA ALA A 63 3.40 -17.84 -12.48
C ALA A 63 3.30 -19.35 -12.18
N PRO A 64 2.09 -19.89 -11.94
CA PRO A 64 1.85 -21.32 -11.81
C PRO A 64 2.31 -22.09 -13.06
N ASP A 65 2.74 -23.35 -12.87
CA ASP A 65 3.21 -24.20 -13.97
C ASP A 65 2.08 -24.64 -14.93
N ALA A 66 0.81 -24.50 -14.53
CA ALA A 66 -0.33 -24.87 -15.33
C ALA A 66 -1.42 -23.77 -15.32
N ALA A 67 -1.86 -23.35 -16.48
CA ALA A 67 -3.01 -22.47 -16.64
C ALA A 67 -4.32 -23.23 -16.39
N GLY A 68 -5.29 -22.58 -15.75
CA GLY A 68 -6.63 -23.10 -15.57
C GLY A 68 -7.46 -23.04 -16.86
N GLN A 69 -8.70 -23.52 -16.79
CA GLN A 69 -9.61 -23.54 -17.94
C GLN A 69 -10.43 -22.24 -18.06
N ARG A 70 -10.65 -21.53 -16.94
CA ARG A 70 -11.46 -20.32 -16.95
C ARG A 70 -10.72 -19.18 -17.65
N VAL A 71 -11.46 -18.44 -18.47
CA VAL A 71 -11.00 -17.26 -19.19
C VAL A 71 -11.48 -16.03 -18.46
N ILE A 72 -10.61 -15.04 -18.31
CA ILE A 72 -10.89 -13.76 -17.68
C ILE A 72 -10.46 -12.62 -18.59
N THR A 73 -11.23 -11.54 -18.59
CA THR A 73 -10.87 -10.29 -19.28
C THR A 73 -10.33 -9.30 -18.25
N VAL A 74 -9.09 -8.85 -18.47
CA VAL A 74 -8.45 -7.80 -17.67
C VAL A 74 -8.46 -6.51 -18.46
N ARG A 75 -9.03 -5.45 -17.88
CA ARG A 75 -9.07 -4.10 -18.45
C ARG A 75 -8.03 -3.21 -17.80
N PHE A 76 -7.41 -2.36 -18.60
CA PHE A 76 -6.35 -1.46 -18.16
C PHE A 76 -6.80 -0.01 -18.27
N ASP A 77 -6.59 0.72 -17.19
CA ASP A 77 -6.79 2.16 -17.12
C ASP A 77 -5.53 2.86 -16.63
N ALA A 78 -5.43 4.15 -16.90
CA ALA A 78 -4.30 4.96 -16.49
C ALA A 78 -4.77 6.39 -16.17
N THR A 79 -4.41 6.87 -14.98
CA THR A 79 -4.66 8.23 -14.55
C THR A 79 -3.35 8.89 -14.16
N VAL A 80 -3.13 10.11 -14.63
CA VAL A 80 -1.96 10.91 -14.30
C VAL A 80 -2.35 12.00 -13.28
N HIS A 81 -1.51 12.19 -12.28
CA HIS A 81 -1.70 13.27 -11.31
C HIS A 81 -1.64 14.64 -12.04
N PRO A 82 -2.56 15.59 -11.76
CA PRO A 82 -2.63 16.87 -12.48
C PRO A 82 -1.34 17.70 -12.46
N GLY A 83 -0.47 17.47 -11.47
CA GLY A 83 0.82 18.17 -11.34
C GLY A 83 1.97 17.51 -12.12
N LEU A 84 1.74 16.36 -12.77
CA LEU A 84 2.77 15.66 -13.56
C LEU A 84 2.44 15.84 -15.05
N PRO A 85 3.26 16.53 -15.83
CA PRO A 85 3.00 16.81 -17.24
C PRO A 85 3.37 15.62 -18.12
N TRP A 86 2.79 14.46 -17.82
CA TRP A 86 2.98 13.23 -18.58
C TRP A 86 1.73 12.82 -19.30
N HIS A 87 1.90 12.26 -20.49
CA HIS A 87 0.91 11.45 -21.16
C HIS A 87 1.19 9.98 -20.85
N PHE A 88 0.26 9.32 -20.17
CA PHE A 88 0.42 7.94 -19.74
C PHE A 88 -0.82 7.13 -20.12
N ARG A 89 -0.63 6.07 -20.90
CA ARG A 89 -1.73 5.25 -21.39
C ARG A 89 -1.30 3.79 -21.59
N PRO A 90 -2.20 2.82 -21.40
CA PRO A 90 -1.93 1.45 -21.82
C PRO A 90 -1.87 1.34 -23.34
N GLU A 91 -1.03 0.44 -23.86
CA GLU A 91 -1.02 0.11 -25.31
C GLU A 91 -2.27 -0.66 -25.71
N GLN A 92 -2.78 -1.49 -24.80
CA GLN A 92 -4.02 -2.27 -24.97
C GLN A 92 -4.97 -1.92 -23.82
N SER A 93 -6.22 -1.64 -24.15
CA SER A 93 -7.25 -1.33 -23.15
C SER A 93 -7.75 -2.56 -22.39
N GLU A 94 -7.64 -3.73 -22.99
CA GLU A 94 -8.05 -5.00 -22.40
C GLU A 94 -7.27 -6.18 -22.99
N ILE A 95 -7.17 -7.25 -22.22
CA ILE A 95 -6.61 -8.52 -22.64
C ILE A 95 -7.44 -9.66 -22.06
N THR A 96 -7.66 -10.70 -22.86
CA THR A 96 -8.34 -11.91 -22.43
C THR A 96 -7.32 -13.03 -22.28
N LEU A 97 -7.26 -13.65 -21.10
CA LEU A 97 -6.28 -14.69 -20.76
C LEU A 97 -6.93 -15.78 -19.89
N LYS A 98 -6.29 -16.94 -19.84
CA LYS A 98 -6.67 -18.01 -18.91
C LYS A 98 -6.10 -17.72 -17.52
N VAL A 99 -6.82 -18.11 -16.47
CA VAL A 99 -6.29 -18.04 -15.11
C VAL A 99 -5.00 -18.83 -14.99
N GLY A 100 -4.00 -18.28 -14.29
CA GLY A 100 -2.65 -18.84 -14.20
C GLY A 100 -1.74 -18.55 -15.39
N GLU A 101 -2.27 -18.03 -16.50
CA GLU A 101 -1.46 -17.66 -17.67
C GLU A 101 -0.71 -16.36 -17.42
N PRO A 102 0.62 -16.32 -17.61
CA PRO A 102 1.38 -15.10 -17.49
C PRO A 102 1.12 -14.18 -18.68
N ALA A 103 0.88 -12.92 -18.41
CA ALA A 103 0.71 -11.87 -19.42
C ALA A 103 1.73 -10.75 -19.21
N LEU A 104 2.13 -10.14 -20.32
CA LEU A 104 2.96 -8.93 -20.35
C LEU A 104 2.23 -7.86 -21.12
N VAL A 105 1.99 -6.73 -20.47
CA VAL A 105 1.37 -5.56 -21.09
C VAL A 105 2.27 -4.34 -20.92
N PHE A 106 2.15 -3.39 -21.84
CA PHE A 106 2.93 -2.18 -21.81
C PHE A 106 2.05 -0.95 -21.66
N TYR A 107 2.58 0.00 -20.91
CA TYR A 107 2.08 1.36 -20.83
C TYR A 107 3.09 2.30 -21.49
N LEU A 108 2.62 3.23 -22.26
CA LEU A 108 3.44 4.29 -22.85
C LEU A 108 3.41 5.51 -21.95
N ALA A 109 4.58 5.96 -21.51
CA ALA A 109 4.76 7.18 -20.74
C ALA A 109 5.57 8.20 -21.54
N ARG A 110 5.02 9.40 -21.74
CA ARG A 110 5.68 10.50 -22.42
C ARG A 110 5.69 11.74 -21.55
N ASN A 111 6.84 12.40 -21.46
CA ASN A 111 6.98 13.69 -20.79
C ASN A 111 6.64 14.82 -21.77
N ASP A 112 5.57 15.55 -21.51
CA ASP A 112 5.13 16.69 -22.34
C ASP A 112 5.70 18.05 -21.84
N ALA A 113 6.53 18.06 -20.77
CA ALA A 113 7.21 19.25 -20.29
C ALA A 113 8.43 19.62 -21.12
N ALA A 114 8.85 20.88 -21.02
CA ALA A 114 10.10 21.37 -21.62
C ALA A 114 11.35 21.08 -20.76
N PHE A 115 11.22 20.33 -19.67
CA PHE A 115 12.29 19.96 -18.74
C PHE A 115 12.13 18.52 -18.26
N ALA A 116 13.21 17.93 -17.74
CA ALA A 116 13.17 16.58 -17.20
C ALA A 116 12.25 16.51 -15.97
N THR A 117 11.41 15.50 -15.91
CA THR A 117 10.46 15.28 -14.80
C THR A 117 10.55 13.84 -14.30
N ALA A 118 10.38 13.67 -12.99
CA ALA A 118 10.37 12.36 -12.36
C ALA A 118 8.94 11.99 -11.92
N GLY A 119 8.53 10.76 -12.21
CA GLY A 119 7.25 10.21 -11.82
C GLY A 119 7.40 8.82 -11.22
N GLN A 120 6.46 8.44 -10.36
CA GLN A 120 6.33 7.10 -9.82
C GLN A 120 4.91 6.62 -10.01
N ALA A 121 4.74 5.41 -10.52
CA ALA A 121 3.44 4.81 -10.68
C ALA A 121 2.99 4.13 -9.38
N THR A 122 1.70 4.24 -9.09
CA THR A 122 0.98 3.39 -8.15
C THR A 122 -0.10 2.64 -8.91
N PHE A 123 -0.57 1.56 -8.35
CA PHE A 123 -1.59 0.73 -9.00
C PHE A 123 -2.50 0.11 -7.96
N ASN A 124 -3.69 -0.20 -8.38
CA ASN A 124 -4.67 -1.00 -7.65
C ASN A 124 -5.48 -1.84 -8.63
N VAL A 125 -6.22 -2.80 -8.12
CA VAL A 125 -7.10 -3.68 -8.88
C VAL A 125 -8.54 -3.42 -8.47
N THR A 126 -9.42 -3.38 -9.46
CA THR A 126 -10.87 -3.21 -9.26
C THR A 126 -11.59 -4.37 -9.97
N PRO A 127 -12.59 -5.00 -9.34
CA PRO A 127 -13.10 -4.75 -7.99
C PRO A 127 -12.09 -5.12 -6.90
N LEU A 128 -12.15 -4.46 -5.74
CA LEU A 128 -11.15 -4.60 -4.66
C LEU A 128 -10.90 -6.04 -4.21
N LYS A 129 -11.91 -6.91 -4.34
CA LYS A 129 -11.80 -8.35 -4.05
C LYS A 129 -10.86 -9.08 -5.00
N ALA A 130 -10.71 -8.61 -6.23
CA ALA A 130 -9.84 -9.24 -7.23
C ALA A 130 -8.36 -9.08 -6.88
N GLY A 131 -8.00 -8.09 -6.05
CA GLY A 131 -6.62 -7.83 -5.66
C GLY A 131 -5.89 -9.03 -5.06
N GLN A 132 -6.60 -9.87 -4.29
CA GLN A 132 -6.02 -11.09 -3.71
C GLN A 132 -5.64 -12.16 -4.75
N TYR A 133 -6.29 -12.15 -5.92
CA TYR A 133 -6.04 -13.10 -7.02
C TYR A 133 -5.13 -12.51 -8.10
N PHE A 134 -4.84 -11.22 -8.04
CA PHE A 134 -3.99 -10.54 -9.01
C PHE A 134 -2.54 -10.55 -8.55
N ASN A 135 -1.73 -11.38 -9.21
CA ASN A 135 -0.32 -11.57 -8.86
C ASN A 135 0.58 -10.87 -9.87
N LYS A 136 1.46 -10.00 -9.37
CA LYS A 136 2.48 -9.31 -10.17
C LYS A 136 3.80 -10.00 -10.03
N VAL A 137 4.43 -10.26 -11.18
CA VAL A 137 5.78 -10.82 -11.24
C VAL A 137 6.81 -9.71 -11.38
N ALA A 138 6.59 -8.75 -12.28
CA ALA A 138 7.46 -7.60 -12.48
C ALA A 138 6.66 -6.35 -12.83
N CYS A 139 7.13 -5.19 -12.38
CA CYS A 139 6.52 -3.91 -12.68
C CYS A 139 7.53 -2.77 -12.60
N PHE A 140 7.44 -1.85 -13.54
CA PHE A 140 8.16 -0.57 -13.52
C PHE A 140 7.78 0.31 -12.31
N CYS A 141 6.62 0.10 -11.71
CA CYS A 141 6.07 0.90 -10.61
C CYS A 141 6.85 0.80 -9.28
N PHE A 142 7.85 -0.09 -9.19
CA PHE A 142 8.72 -0.17 -8.03
C PHE A 142 9.80 0.91 -7.99
N GLN A 143 10.01 1.62 -9.09
CA GLN A 143 11.06 2.63 -9.22
C GLN A 143 10.50 3.95 -9.71
N SER A 144 11.12 5.06 -9.27
CA SER A 144 10.88 6.36 -9.88
C SER A 144 11.54 6.42 -11.25
N GLN A 145 10.81 6.88 -12.25
CA GLN A 145 11.28 7.06 -13.62
C GLN A 145 11.48 8.53 -13.88
N THR A 146 12.62 8.89 -14.47
CA THR A 146 12.90 10.25 -14.95
C THR A 146 12.85 10.25 -16.46
N LEU A 147 12.03 11.12 -17.04
CA LEU A 147 11.91 11.29 -18.48
C LEU A 147 12.42 12.67 -18.89
N GLU A 148 13.24 12.70 -19.93
CA GLU A 148 13.69 13.93 -20.57
C GLU A 148 12.53 14.61 -21.33
N PRO A 149 12.66 15.90 -21.68
CA PRO A 149 11.65 16.60 -22.48
C PRO A 149 11.27 15.85 -23.77
N GLY A 150 9.99 15.56 -23.93
CA GLY A 150 9.46 14.84 -25.10
C GLY A 150 9.82 13.36 -25.18
N GLN A 151 10.53 12.81 -24.19
CA GLN A 151 10.88 11.39 -24.16
C GLN A 151 9.65 10.54 -23.94
N GLU A 152 9.50 9.49 -24.74
CA GLU A 152 8.50 8.44 -24.60
C GLU A 152 9.17 7.08 -24.36
N ILE A 153 8.72 6.35 -23.36
CA ILE A 153 9.21 5.00 -23.04
C ILE A 153 8.07 4.01 -22.80
N PRO A 154 8.24 2.75 -23.23
CA PRO A 154 7.32 1.67 -22.84
C PRO A 154 7.66 1.19 -21.44
N MET A 155 6.62 0.99 -20.62
CA MET A 155 6.72 0.50 -19.24
C MET A 155 5.98 -0.82 -19.11
N GLY A 156 6.72 -1.92 -18.93
CA GLY A 156 6.17 -3.26 -18.89
C GLY A 156 5.61 -3.66 -17.52
N VAL A 157 4.48 -4.34 -17.52
CA VAL A 157 3.87 -5.01 -16.37
C VAL A 157 3.67 -6.47 -16.69
N SER A 158 4.33 -7.36 -15.94
CA SER A 158 4.12 -8.80 -16.03
C SER A 158 3.29 -9.27 -14.85
N PHE A 159 2.21 -9.98 -15.13
CA PHE A 159 1.27 -10.45 -14.13
C PHE A 159 0.60 -11.76 -14.55
N PHE A 160 -0.09 -12.39 -13.62
CA PHE A 160 -1.06 -13.46 -13.87
C PHE A 160 -2.22 -13.34 -12.87
N VAL A 161 -3.34 -13.96 -13.22
CA VAL A 161 -4.50 -14.08 -12.32
C VAL A 161 -4.49 -15.46 -11.69
N ASP A 162 -4.54 -15.52 -10.34
CA ASP A 162 -4.49 -16.77 -9.60
C ASP A 162 -5.67 -17.70 -9.98
N PRO A 163 -5.44 -18.98 -10.25
CA PRO A 163 -6.51 -19.94 -10.52
C PRO A 163 -7.59 -20.02 -9.43
N ALA A 164 -7.28 -19.68 -8.18
CA ALA A 164 -8.24 -19.65 -7.08
C ALA A 164 -9.42 -18.66 -7.29
N ILE A 165 -9.30 -17.72 -8.24
CA ILE A 165 -10.40 -16.81 -8.62
C ILE A 165 -11.62 -17.58 -9.19
N VAL A 166 -11.45 -18.81 -9.63
CA VAL A 166 -12.52 -19.67 -10.16
C VAL A 166 -13.59 -19.94 -9.10
N ASP A 167 -13.22 -19.94 -7.83
CA ASP A 167 -14.12 -20.17 -6.71
C ASP A 167 -15.02 -18.95 -6.41
N ASP A 168 -14.76 -17.79 -6.99
CA ASP A 168 -15.57 -16.57 -6.84
C ASP A 168 -16.36 -16.28 -8.14
N PRO A 169 -17.65 -16.59 -8.20
CA PRO A 169 -18.47 -16.42 -9.41
C PRO A 169 -18.77 -14.95 -9.77
N ASN A 170 -18.42 -13.99 -8.91
CA ASN A 170 -18.67 -12.57 -9.14
C ASN A 170 -17.48 -11.82 -9.77
N LEU A 171 -16.43 -12.53 -10.15
CA LEU A 171 -15.20 -11.95 -10.68
C LEU A 171 -14.91 -12.52 -12.08
N ASP A 172 -15.72 -12.16 -13.07
CA ASP A 172 -15.50 -12.53 -14.48
C ASP A 172 -14.58 -11.53 -15.19
N ASP A 173 -14.65 -10.25 -14.80
CA ASP A 173 -13.86 -9.13 -15.33
C ASP A 173 -13.04 -8.47 -14.21
N VAL A 174 -11.81 -8.09 -14.51
CA VAL A 174 -10.88 -7.40 -13.58
C VAL A 174 -10.24 -6.19 -14.24
#